data_67d33e01a74a5e620bbb3aaec8b2c7c6
#
_entry.id   67d33e01a74a5e620bbb3aaec8b2c7c6
#
_cell.length_a   1.000
_cell.length_b   1.000
_cell.length_c   1.000
_cell.angle_alpha   90.00
_cell.angle_beta   90.00
_cell.angle_gamma   90.00
#
_symmetry.space_group_name_H-M   'P 1'
#
loop_
_entity.id
_entity.type
_entity.pdbx_description
1 polymer ?
#
loop_
_entity_poly.entity_id
_entity_poly.type
_entity_poly.pdbx_seq_one_letter_code
_entity_poly.pdbx_strand_id
1 'polypeptide(L)'
;MGCSAFDRGFHASSEASTSGSTEPKDAVIDVQGAKERARARATMLKDKALAAQVRAMMVFDRDLVRAHRDRAAFLQQRALKARPEHAPDDLLDELARRLLDRLFDIKRDFKRIVVLGGANEAITRRLLAERDDIEKIVVVDLSQDMLDFVESVIGAEPKRRDGTPVEISYVQGDEENLPIQMNSVDAVISCLGLHWVNDLPGAMSSAAATLVPDGLFLSSIFGGNTLQELRVACALAETEHEGGVSARVSPLAHVRDCGSLLGRANLSLPAVDVDIVTMGYGSPEKLVEHLRAMGETNAGLMRRPFLPRETAVAARTLYAEKFPAPHTPGSDNAEGAVEATFEVLYMTGWRSHESQQSAKQRGSATVSLADLQKHLDGEK
;
A
#
# COMPACT_ATOMS: atom_id res chain seq x y z
N MET A 1 42.63 -16.16 -6.93
CA MET A 1 42.77 -16.05 -5.47
C MET A 1 41.40 -15.54 -5.01
N GLY A 2 40.46 -16.34 -4.71
CA GLY A 2 40.15 -16.99 -3.49
C GLY A 2 38.98 -16.21 -2.85
N CYS A 3 37.71 -16.35 -3.33
CA CYS A 3 36.49 -15.91 -2.61
C CYS A 3 35.97 -17.14 -1.85
N SER A 4 36.04 -17.13 -0.53
CA SER A 4 35.46 -18.15 0.34
C SER A 4 34.01 -17.80 0.66
N ALA A 5 33.12 -18.73 0.35
CA ALA A 5 31.72 -18.75 0.75
C ALA A 5 31.60 -18.93 2.26
N PHE A 6 30.68 -18.13 2.88
CA PHE A 6 30.21 -18.35 4.25
C PHE A 6 28.90 -19.14 4.18
N ASP A 7 29.04 -20.44 4.46
CA ASP A 7 27.98 -21.38 4.69
C ASP A 7 27.62 -21.34 6.19
N ARG A 8 26.41 -20.91 6.55
CA ARG A 8 25.86 -21.07 7.90
C ARG A 8 24.74 -22.09 7.86
N GLY A 9 25.14 -23.34 8.21
CA GLY A 9 24.22 -24.45 8.38
C GLY A 9 23.19 -24.21 9.51
N PHE A 10 21.93 -24.39 9.17
CA PHE A 10 20.85 -24.54 10.14
C PHE A 10 20.81 -25.99 10.61
N HIS A 11 21.14 -26.25 11.88
CA HIS A 11 20.83 -27.49 12.55
C HIS A 11 19.35 -27.52 12.96
N ALA A 12 18.58 -28.35 12.30
CA ALA A 12 17.25 -28.73 12.77
C ALA A 12 17.37 -30.04 13.55
N SER A 13 17.12 -29.99 14.84
CA SER A 13 16.91 -31.20 15.66
C SER A 13 15.52 -31.76 15.38
N SER A 14 15.49 -33.00 14.89
CA SER A 14 14.27 -33.80 14.71
C SER A 14 13.91 -34.49 16.02
N GLU A 15 12.78 -34.13 16.62
CA GLU A 15 12.05 -35.04 17.48
C GLU A 15 10.64 -35.22 16.93
N ALA A 16 10.36 -36.45 16.50
CA ALA A 16 9.07 -36.88 16.06
C ALA A 16 8.21 -37.26 17.27
N SER A 17 7.12 -36.56 17.52
CA SER A 17 6.02 -37.05 18.33
C SER A 17 4.72 -36.91 17.56
N THR A 18 4.16 -38.03 17.15
CA THR A 18 2.81 -38.16 16.60
C THR A 18 1.78 -37.86 17.67
N SER A 19 1.11 -36.70 17.56
CA SER A 19 -0.16 -36.46 18.23
C SER A 19 -1.05 -35.67 17.29
N GLY A 20 -2.27 -36.17 17.03
CA GLY A 20 -3.26 -35.54 16.17
C GLY A 20 -3.55 -34.09 16.63
N SER A 21 -3.07 -33.12 15.87
CA SER A 21 -3.32 -31.72 16.11
C SER A 21 -4.61 -31.33 15.41
N THR A 22 -5.67 -31.14 16.17
CA THR A 22 -6.73 -30.21 15.80
C THR A 22 -6.07 -28.84 15.64
N GLU A 23 -6.01 -28.32 14.41
CA GLU A 23 -5.55 -26.95 14.16
C GLU A 23 -6.34 -25.97 15.03
N PRO A 24 -5.69 -25.06 15.74
CA PRO A 24 -6.40 -24.07 16.55
C PRO A 24 -7.23 -23.19 15.62
N LYS A 25 -8.52 -23.05 15.92
CA LYS A 25 -9.49 -22.23 15.18
C LYS A 25 -9.12 -20.73 15.13
N ASP A 26 -8.06 -20.32 15.80
CA ASP A 26 -7.59 -18.94 15.97
C ASP A 26 -6.31 -18.61 15.18
N ALA A 27 -5.80 -19.51 14.36
CA ALA A 27 -4.63 -19.25 13.55
C ALA A 27 -4.97 -18.25 12.42
N VAL A 28 -4.33 -17.08 12.43
CA VAL A 28 -4.48 -16.05 11.36
C VAL A 28 -3.39 -16.20 10.31
N ILE A 29 -2.22 -16.74 10.67
CA ILE A 29 -1.03 -16.81 9.82
C ILE A 29 -0.92 -18.20 9.20
N ASP A 30 -0.83 -18.26 7.85
CA ASP A 30 -0.69 -19.49 7.06
C ASP A 30 0.63 -19.49 6.28
N VAL A 31 1.74 -19.56 6.98
CA VAL A 31 3.08 -19.61 6.36
C VAL A 31 3.27 -20.88 5.52
N GLN A 32 2.72 -22.01 5.97
CA GLN A 32 2.87 -23.29 5.27
C GLN A 32 2.11 -23.28 3.94
N GLY A 33 0.85 -22.87 3.93
CA GLY A 33 0.05 -22.74 2.70
C GLY A 33 0.63 -21.71 1.74
N ALA A 34 1.18 -20.60 2.25
CA ALA A 34 1.88 -19.61 1.42
C ALA A 34 3.13 -20.23 0.76
N LYS A 35 3.92 -21.02 1.49
CA LYS A 35 5.09 -21.75 0.92
C LYS A 35 4.66 -22.78 -0.11
N GLU A 36 3.54 -23.47 0.07
CA GLU A 36 3.01 -24.44 -0.88
C GLU A 36 2.52 -23.75 -2.16
N ARG A 37 1.78 -22.62 -2.04
CA ARG A 37 1.38 -21.80 -3.19
C ARG A 37 2.60 -21.28 -3.96
N ALA A 38 3.62 -20.78 -3.27
CA ALA A 38 4.86 -20.33 -3.89
C ALA A 38 5.60 -21.47 -4.61
N ARG A 39 5.65 -22.69 -4.03
CA ARG A 39 6.24 -23.89 -4.66
C ARG A 39 5.46 -24.32 -5.89
N ALA A 40 4.12 -24.31 -5.83
CA ALA A 40 3.27 -24.64 -6.98
C ALA A 40 3.50 -23.63 -8.12
N ARG A 41 3.55 -22.34 -7.84
CA ARG A 41 3.90 -21.29 -8.81
C ARG A 41 5.30 -21.49 -9.40
N ALA A 42 6.30 -21.79 -8.57
CA ALA A 42 7.66 -22.08 -9.03
C ALA A 42 7.73 -23.34 -9.92
N THR A 43 6.89 -24.35 -9.64
CA THR A 43 6.80 -25.57 -10.45
C THR A 43 6.18 -25.30 -11.82
N MET A 44 5.12 -24.50 -11.89
CA MET A 44 4.54 -24.05 -13.17
C MET A 44 5.56 -23.24 -14.01
N LEU A 45 6.40 -22.43 -13.36
CA LEU A 45 7.44 -21.63 -14.05
C LEU A 45 8.65 -22.44 -14.52
N LYS A 46 8.72 -23.76 -14.25
CA LYS A 46 9.75 -24.64 -14.84
C LYS A 46 9.55 -24.82 -16.35
N ASP A 47 8.36 -24.64 -16.86
CA ASP A 47 8.13 -24.50 -18.30
C ASP A 47 8.69 -23.15 -18.77
N LYS A 48 9.75 -23.21 -19.59
CA LYS A 48 10.43 -22.01 -20.09
C LYS A 48 9.54 -21.10 -20.91
N ALA A 49 8.57 -21.65 -21.65
CA ALA A 49 7.63 -20.87 -22.45
C ALA A 49 6.64 -20.13 -21.57
N LEU A 50 6.08 -20.80 -20.56
CA LEU A 50 5.18 -20.19 -19.59
C LEU A 50 5.90 -19.14 -18.73
N ALA A 51 7.12 -19.43 -18.29
CA ALA A 51 7.93 -18.47 -17.55
C ALA A 51 8.24 -17.21 -18.38
N ALA A 52 8.52 -17.36 -19.66
CA ALA A 52 8.73 -16.23 -20.56
C ALA A 52 7.45 -15.40 -20.76
N GLN A 53 6.28 -16.04 -20.88
CA GLN A 53 5.00 -15.35 -20.96
C GLN A 53 4.68 -14.58 -19.67
N VAL A 54 4.83 -15.22 -18.50
CA VAL A 54 4.60 -14.57 -17.19
C VAL A 54 5.55 -13.39 -17.03
N ARG A 55 6.83 -13.55 -17.37
CA ARG A 55 7.80 -12.46 -17.28
C ARG A 55 7.47 -11.29 -18.23
N ALA A 56 6.93 -11.57 -19.40
CA ALA A 56 6.50 -10.54 -20.35
C ALA A 56 5.28 -9.73 -19.84
N MET A 57 4.50 -10.30 -18.91
CA MET A 57 3.36 -9.63 -18.27
C MET A 57 3.76 -8.85 -17.01
N MET A 58 4.96 -9.08 -16.45
CA MET A 58 5.43 -8.36 -15.28
C MET A 58 5.82 -6.93 -15.64
N VAL A 59 5.40 -6.00 -14.82
CA VAL A 59 5.70 -4.57 -14.93
C VAL A 59 6.81 -4.17 -13.97
N PHE A 60 6.82 -4.77 -12.77
CA PHE A 60 7.68 -4.39 -11.66
C PHE A 60 8.66 -5.50 -11.27
N ASP A 61 9.85 -5.07 -10.88
CA ASP A 61 10.89 -5.89 -10.26
C ASP A 61 10.65 -5.95 -8.75
N ARG A 62 10.05 -7.05 -8.26
CA ARG A 62 9.68 -7.22 -6.85
C ARG A 62 10.89 -7.26 -5.91
N ASP A 63 12.04 -7.78 -6.35
CA ASP A 63 13.26 -7.73 -5.55
C ASP A 63 13.77 -6.30 -5.39
N LEU A 64 13.63 -5.48 -6.43
CA LEU A 64 13.97 -4.07 -6.35
C LEU A 64 12.98 -3.30 -5.47
N VAL A 65 11.67 -3.59 -5.53
CA VAL A 65 10.69 -3.02 -4.61
C VAL A 65 11.08 -3.30 -3.16
N ARG A 66 11.45 -4.55 -2.84
CA ARG A 66 11.95 -4.92 -1.50
C ARG A 66 13.17 -4.08 -1.11
N ALA A 67 14.18 -3.98 -1.98
CA ALA A 67 15.38 -3.20 -1.70
C ALA A 67 15.09 -1.69 -1.52
N HIS A 68 14.07 -1.16 -2.20
CA HIS A 68 13.61 0.21 -1.98
C HIS A 68 12.97 0.39 -0.61
N ARG A 69 12.21 -0.60 -0.14
CA ARG A 69 11.58 -0.61 1.18
C ARG A 69 12.61 -0.80 2.30
N ASP A 70 13.60 -1.68 2.11
CA ASP A 70 14.74 -1.83 3.04
C ASP A 70 15.45 -0.49 3.24
N ARG A 71 15.73 0.23 2.13
CA ARG A 71 16.32 1.57 2.18
C ARG A 71 15.39 2.59 2.85
N ALA A 72 14.08 2.54 2.59
CA ALA A 72 13.10 3.43 3.21
C ALA A 72 13.07 3.25 4.73
N ALA A 73 13.06 2.01 5.21
CA ALA A 73 13.14 1.70 6.64
C ALA A 73 14.35 2.35 7.31
N PHE A 74 15.52 2.23 6.70
CA PHE A 74 16.75 2.87 7.17
C PHE A 74 16.62 4.42 7.23
N LEU A 75 16.07 5.03 6.17
CA LEU A 75 15.92 6.48 6.10
C LEU A 75 14.88 7.00 7.09
N GLN A 76 13.75 6.34 7.25
CA GLN A 76 12.71 6.69 8.22
C GLN A 76 13.19 6.51 9.66
N GLN A 77 13.92 5.44 9.97
CA GLN A 77 14.53 5.27 11.28
C GLN A 77 15.53 6.39 11.60
N ARG A 78 16.29 6.84 10.60
CA ARG A 78 17.20 7.99 10.76
C ARG A 78 16.45 9.29 10.97
N ALA A 79 15.33 9.51 10.24
CA ALA A 79 14.49 10.69 10.40
C ALA A 79 13.86 10.74 11.80
N LEU A 80 13.36 9.61 12.29
CA LEU A 80 12.79 9.49 13.63
C LEU A 80 13.83 9.79 14.74
N LYS A 81 15.06 9.28 14.59
CA LYS A 81 16.16 9.60 15.53
C LYS A 81 16.52 11.09 15.55
N ALA A 82 16.36 11.77 14.43
CA ALA A 82 16.64 13.21 14.34
C ALA A 82 15.49 14.06 14.89
N ARG A 83 14.24 13.60 14.81
CA ARG A 83 13.02 14.31 15.25
C ARG A 83 12.06 13.31 15.92
N PRO A 84 12.33 12.86 17.16
CA PRO A 84 11.53 11.79 17.80
C PRO A 84 10.07 12.15 18.06
N GLU A 85 9.76 13.44 18.14
CA GLU A 85 8.40 13.96 18.38
C GLU A 85 7.52 14.08 17.12
N HIS A 86 8.10 13.80 15.94
CA HIS A 86 7.40 13.89 14.66
C HIS A 86 7.14 12.49 14.09
N ALA A 87 6.18 12.39 13.19
CA ALA A 87 6.02 11.18 12.38
C ALA A 87 7.29 10.94 11.54
N PRO A 88 7.66 9.69 11.27
CA PRO A 88 8.80 9.38 10.41
C PRO A 88 8.68 10.00 9.01
N ASP A 89 7.44 10.12 8.51
CA ASP A 89 7.10 10.72 7.23
C ASP A 89 5.72 11.39 7.31
N ASP A 90 5.68 12.70 7.08
CA ASP A 90 4.47 13.51 7.25
C ASP A 90 3.40 13.20 6.18
N LEU A 91 3.82 12.86 4.94
CA LEU A 91 2.88 12.51 3.87
C LEU A 91 2.26 11.14 4.13
N LEU A 92 3.06 10.13 4.46
CA LEU A 92 2.55 8.80 4.77
C LEU A 92 1.61 8.84 5.97
N ASP A 93 1.91 9.65 6.99
CA ASP A 93 1.05 9.82 8.16
C ASP A 93 -0.29 10.48 7.80
N GLU A 94 -0.28 11.53 6.98
CA GLU A 94 -1.50 12.19 6.51
C GLU A 94 -2.36 11.27 5.63
N LEU A 95 -1.74 10.50 4.72
CA LEU A 95 -2.48 9.55 3.88
C LEU A 95 -3.06 8.39 4.70
N ALA A 96 -2.34 7.91 5.70
CA ALA A 96 -2.85 6.92 6.66
C ALA A 96 -4.04 7.48 7.44
N ARG A 97 -3.96 8.73 7.93
CA ARG A 97 -5.07 9.41 8.61
C ARG A 97 -6.31 9.48 7.73
N ARG A 98 -6.17 9.94 6.48
CA ARG A 98 -7.29 10.03 5.53
C ARG A 98 -7.89 8.67 5.20
N LEU A 99 -7.06 7.63 5.08
CA LEU A 99 -7.54 6.27 4.84
C LEU A 99 -8.35 5.75 6.04
N LEU A 100 -7.84 5.94 7.26
CA LEU A 100 -8.47 5.46 8.49
C LEU A 100 -9.72 6.27 8.88
N ASP A 101 -9.84 7.53 8.44
CA ASP A 101 -11.05 8.33 8.63
C ASP A 101 -12.29 7.58 8.08
N ARG A 102 -12.14 6.90 6.95
CA ARG A 102 -13.20 6.04 6.37
C ARG A 102 -13.53 4.81 7.22
N LEU A 103 -12.56 4.30 8.00
CA LEU A 103 -12.78 3.20 8.94
C LEU A 103 -13.54 3.66 10.19
N PHE A 104 -13.32 4.91 10.62
CA PHE A 104 -13.96 5.44 11.84
C PHE A 104 -15.45 5.72 11.66
N ASP A 105 -15.90 5.97 10.45
CA ASP A 105 -17.32 6.11 10.12
C ASP A 105 -18.09 4.78 10.22
N ILE A 106 -17.38 3.65 10.29
CA ILE A 106 -17.97 2.32 10.35
C ILE A 106 -18.19 1.91 11.81
N LYS A 107 -19.43 1.66 12.20
CA LYS A 107 -19.83 1.31 13.58
C LYS A 107 -19.50 -0.13 13.98
N ARG A 108 -19.04 -0.95 13.03
CA ARG A 108 -18.67 -2.35 13.28
C ARG A 108 -17.33 -2.45 14.00
N ASP A 109 -17.19 -3.46 14.88
CA ASP A 109 -15.93 -3.81 15.52
C ASP A 109 -15.04 -4.64 14.57
N PHE A 110 -13.74 -4.34 14.58
CA PHE A 110 -12.72 -5.06 13.82
C PHE A 110 -11.64 -5.58 14.77
N LYS A 111 -11.82 -6.81 15.23
CA LYS A 111 -10.94 -7.40 16.25
C LYS A 111 -9.60 -7.85 15.68
N ARG A 112 -9.59 -8.37 14.45
CA ARG A 112 -8.42 -8.94 13.79
C ARG A 112 -8.19 -8.20 12.48
N ILE A 113 -7.09 -7.47 12.39
CA ILE A 113 -6.77 -6.61 11.26
C ILE A 113 -5.45 -7.08 10.63
N VAL A 114 -5.40 -7.14 9.30
CA VAL A 114 -4.15 -7.24 8.54
C VAL A 114 -3.81 -5.86 8.00
N VAL A 115 -2.59 -5.40 8.27
CA VAL A 115 -1.99 -4.20 7.67
C VAL A 115 -0.99 -4.67 6.61
N LEU A 116 -1.17 -4.22 5.36
CA LEU A 116 -0.51 -4.80 4.20
C LEU A 116 0.29 -3.74 3.43
N GLY A 117 1.60 -3.83 3.52
CA GLY A 117 2.55 -3.01 2.76
C GLY A 117 2.42 -1.48 2.94
N GLY A 118 3.31 -0.71 2.33
CA GLY A 118 3.24 0.74 2.28
C GLY A 118 3.49 1.43 3.62
N ALA A 119 2.54 2.26 4.06
CA ALA A 119 2.63 3.06 5.28
C ALA A 119 2.28 2.25 6.55
N ASN A 120 2.88 1.07 6.72
CA ASN A 120 2.58 0.13 7.82
C ASN A 120 2.73 0.75 9.20
N GLU A 121 3.77 1.56 9.43
CA GLU A 121 4.01 2.23 10.70
C GLU A 121 2.86 3.18 11.04
N ALA A 122 2.53 4.09 10.13
CA ALA A 122 1.51 5.12 10.35
C ALA A 122 0.13 4.48 10.58
N ILE A 123 -0.25 3.46 9.81
CA ILE A 123 -1.51 2.73 9.98
C ILE A 123 -1.55 2.03 11.34
N THR A 124 -0.50 1.29 11.70
CA THR A 124 -0.49 0.51 12.96
C THR A 124 -0.53 1.42 14.18
N ARG A 125 0.28 2.48 14.18
CA ARG A 125 0.31 3.48 15.27
C ARG A 125 -1.05 4.16 15.44
N ARG A 126 -1.69 4.57 14.36
CA ARG A 126 -3.01 5.23 14.40
C ARG A 126 -4.13 4.28 14.83
N LEU A 127 -4.13 3.04 14.36
CA LEU A 127 -5.09 2.03 14.80
C LEU A 127 -5.05 1.83 16.31
N LEU A 128 -3.86 1.73 16.91
CA LEU A 128 -3.67 1.61 18.35
C LEU A 128 -4.12 2.87 19.11
N ALA A 129 -3.91 4.06 18.53
CA ALA A 129 -4.26 5.33 19.17
C ALA A 129 -5.75 5.69 19.10
N GLU A 130 -6.46 5.20 18.09
CA GLU A 130 -7.78 5.74 17.72
C GLU A 130 -8.91 4.71 17.82
N ARG A 131 -8.60 3.39 17.93
CA ARG A 131 -9.61 2.31 18.05
C ARG A 131 -9.45 1.49 19.34
N ASP A 132 -10.58 1.14 19.94
CA ASP A 132 -10.64 0.40 21.21
C ASP A 132 -11.16 -1.05 21.04
N ASP A 133 -11.45 -1.48 19.80
CA ASP A 133 -12.03 -2.80 19.48
C ASP A 133 -10.99 -3.83 18.98
N ILE A 134 -9.77 -3.40 18.69
CA ILE A 134 -8.74 -4.24 18.08
C ILE A 134 -8.12 -5.18 19.14
N GLU A 135 -8.10 -6.48 18.84
CA GLU A 135 -7.46 -7.51 19.68
C GLU A 135 -6.12 -7.98 19.06
N LYS A 136 -6.07 -8.05 17.71
CA LYS A 136 -4.89 -8.54 16.99
C LYS A 136 -4.64 -7.77 15.70
N ILE A 137 -3.38 -7.42 15.46
CA ILE A 137 -2.89 -6.86 14.19
C ILE A 137 -1.83 -7.79 13.62
N VAL A 138 -1.92 -8.10 12.33
CA VAL A 138 -0.86 -8.76 11.57
C VAL A 138 -0.33 -7.78 10.56
N VAL A 139 0.93 -7.38 10.71
CA VAL A 139 1.63 -6.49 9.79
C VAL A 139 2.38 -7.35 8.78
N VAL A 140 2.06 -7.19 7.50
CA VAL A 140 2.70 -7.95 6.40
C VAL A 140 3.45 -6.98 5.51
N ASP A 141 4.72 -7.26 5.27
CA ASP A 141 5.56 -6.49 4.36
C ASP A 141 6.54 -7.40 3.61
N LEU A 142 6.91 -6.99 2.41
CA LEU A 142 7.93 -7.67 1.60
C LEU A 142 9.34 -7.51 2.21
N SER A 143 9.59 -6.39 2.90
CA SER A 143 10.85 -6.00 3.53
C SER A 143 10.87 -6.39 5.01
N GLN A 144 11.84 -7.21 5.42
CA GLN A 144 12.06 -7.50 6.83
C GLN A 144 12.55 -6.26 7.59
N ASP A 145 13.42 -5.46 6.97
CA ASP A 145 13.94 -4.23 7.59
C ASP A 145 12.80 -3.24 7.90
N MET A 146 11.76 -3.18 7.04
CA MET A 146 10.57 -2.38 7.29
C MET A 146 9.75 -2.92 8.46
N LEU A 147 9.59 -4.23 8.58
CA LEU A 147 8.91 -4.84 9.73
C LEU A 147 9.65 -4.57 11.03
N ASP A 148 10.98 -4.73 11.04
CA ASP A 148 11.84 -4.44 12.20
C ASP A 148 11.76 -2.94 12.58
N PHE A 149 11.68 -2.06 11.59
CA PHE A 149 11.45 -0.64 11.82
C PHE A 149 10.09 -0.39 12.49
N VAL A 150 9.00 -0.93 11.94
CA VAL A 150 7.65 -0.79 12.51
C VAL A 150 7.61 -1.32 13.95
N GLU A 151 8.17 -2.51 14.21
CA GLU A 151 8.27 -3.09 15.56
C GLU A 151 9.03 -2.16 16.51
N SER A 152 10.13 -1.55 16.05
CA SER A 152 10.92 -0.63 16.86
C SER A 152 10.17 0.65 17.27
N VAL A 153 9.24 1.11 16.42
CA VAL A 153 8.41 2.30 16.68
C VAL A 153 7.23 1.96 17.58
N ILE A 154 6.56 0.86 17.32
CA ILE A 154 5.38 0.43 18.07
C ILE A 154 5.75 -0.06 19.48
N GLY A 155 6.93 -0.67 19.63
CA GLY A 155 7.43 -1.17 20.90
C GLY A 155 6.97 -2.57 21.24
N ALA A 156 7.56 -3.15 22.31
CA ALA A 156 7.37 -4.56 22.68
C ALA A 156 6.01 -4.86 23.35
N GLU A 157 5.37 -3.86 23.94
CA GLU A 157 4.08 -4.00 24.63
C GLU A 157 3.04 -3.03 24.05
N PRO A 158 2.56 -3.27 22.81
CA PRO A 158 1.60 -2.38 22.18
C PRO A 158 0.27 -2.40 22.94
N LYS A 159 -0.29 -1.20 23.15
CA LYS A 159 -1.55 -0.99 23.84
C LYS A 159 -2.44 -0.06 23.04
N ARG A 160 -3.74 -0.30 23.10
CA ARG A 160 -4.76 0.63 22.63
C ARG A 160 -4.83 1.87 23.53
N ARG A 161 -5.56 2.87 23.10
CA ARG A 161 -5.82 4.11 23.84
C ARG A 161 -6.36 3.84 25.25
N ASP A 162 -7.17 2.80 25.43
CA ASP A 162 -7.74 2.39 26.73
C ASP A 162 -6.75 1.65 27.65
N GLY A 163 -5.51 1.42 27.20
CA GLY A 163 -4.47 0.71 27.91
C GLY A 163 -4.49 -0.81 27.76
N THR A 164 -5.47 -1.36 27.04
CA THR A 164 -5.58 -2.80 26.78
C THR A 164 -4.45 -3.27 25.86
N PRO A 165 -3.74 -4.37 26.16
CA PRO A 165 -2.72 -4.93 25.29
C PRO A 165 -3.33 -5.41 23.95
N VAL A 166 -2.57 -5.24 22.85
CA VAL A 166 -2.92 -5.75 21.52
C VAL A 166 -1.84 -6.73 21.06
N GLU A 167 -2.25 -7.88 20.55
CA GLU A 167 -1.31 -8.80 19.93
C GLU A 167 -0.90 -8.29 18.55
N ILE A 168 0.40 -8.06 18.33
CA ILE A 168 0.91 -7.70 16.99
C ILE A 168 1.87 -8.78 16.52
N SER A 169 1.69 -9.22 15.27
CA SER A 169 2.58 -10.17 14.59
C SER A 169 3.15 -9.51 13.35
N TYR A 170 4.47 -9.57 13.18
CA TYR A 170 5.19 -9.05 12.03
C TYR A 170 5.57 -10.20 11.12
N VAL A 171 5.09 -10.21 9.89
CA VAL A 171 5.24 -11.36 8.97
C VAL A 171 5.80 -10.89 7.65
N GLN A 172 7.00 -11.36 7.32
CA GLN A 172 7.54 -11.13 5.98
C GLN A 172 6.73 -11.93 4.95
N GLY A 173 6.13 -11.22 3.98
CA GLY A 173 5.28 -11.83 2.96
C GLY A 173 5.12 -10.93 1.75
N ASP A 174 4.75 -11.56 0.62
CA ASP A 174 4.44 -10.86 -0.62
C ASP A 174 2.93 -10.59 -0.71
N GLU A 175 2.55 -9.39 -1.08
CA GLU A 175 1.16 -8.97 -1.30
C GLU A 175 0.47 -9.82 -2.39
N GLU A 176 1.23 -10.38 -3.33
CA GLU A 176 0.73 -11.33 -4.33
C GLU A 176 0.55 -12.77 -3.78
N ASN A 177 1.09 -13.09 -2.59
CA ASN A 177 1.00 -14.41 -1.97
C ASN A 177 0.92 -14.30 -0.45
N LEU A 178 -0.20 -13.77 0.04
CA LEU A 178 -0.40 -13.47 1.45
C LEU A 178 -0.27 -14.72 2.34
N PRO A 179 0.57 -14.66 3.41
CA PRO A 179 0.71 -15.73 4.39
C PRO A 179 -0.38 -15.66 5.47
N ILE A 180 -1.62 -15.39 5.07
CA ILE A 180 -2.78 -15.23 5.94
C ILE A 180 -3.80 -16.31 5.63
N GLN A 181 -4.39 -16.88 6.67
CA GLN A 181 -5.42 -17.91 6.56
C GLN A 181 -6.71 -17.33 5.95
N MET A 182 -7.39 -18.12 5.14
CA MET A 182 -8.69 -17.74 4.61
C MET A 182 -9.74 -17.63 5.73
N ASN A 183 -10.66 -16.69 5.58
CA ASN A 183 -11.78 -16.46 6.55
C ASN A 183 -11.30 -16.22 7.99
N SER A 184 -10.19 -15.51 8.18
CA SER A 184 -9.57 -15.39 9.51
C SER A 184 -9.55 -13.96 10.06
N VAL A 185 -9.75 -12.94 9.22
CA VAL A 185 -9.60 -11.53 9.63
C VAL A 185 -10.83 -10.70 9.34
N ASP A 186 -11.08 -9.70 10.16
CA ASP A 186 -12.23 -8.81 10.06
C ASP A 186 -12.00 -7.66 9.07
N ALA A 187 -10.74 -7.22 8.95
CA ALA A 187 -10.36 -6.20 7.99
C ALA A 187 -8.96 -6.43 7.40
N VAL A 188 -8.78 -6.04 6.14
CA VAL A 188 -7.48 -5.88 5.48
C VAL A 188 -7.33 -4.41 5.09
N ILE A 189 -6.27 -3.76 5.58
CA ILE A 189 -5.97 -2.35 5.34
C ILE A 189 -4.64 -2.23 4.64
N SER A 190 -4.59 -1.54 3.50
CA SER A 190 -3.36 -1.28 2.76
C SER A 190 -3.26 0.18 2.38
N CYS A 191 -2.26 0.88 2.90
CA CYS A 191 -1.96 2.26 2.53
C CYS A 191 -0.69 2.31 1.69
N LEU A 192 -0.83 2.57 0.39
CA LEU A 192 0.29 2.63 -0.56
C LEU A 192 1.12 1.34 -0.69
N GLY A 193 0.52 0.16 -0.42
CA GLY A 193 1.21 -1.13 -0.56
C GLY A 193 1.00 -1.80 -1.92
N LEU A 194 -0.17 -1.61 -2.52
CA LEU A 194 -0.63 -2.45 -3.63
C LEU A 194 -0.26 -1.95 -5.04
N HIS A 195 0.20 -0.73 -5.23
CA HIS A 195 0.50 -0.20 -6.58
C HIS A 195 1.83 -0.70 -7.16
N TRP A 196 2.62 -1.47 -6.41
CA TRP A 196 3.85 -2.11 -6.85
C TRP A 196 3.69 -3.61 -7.15
N VAL A 197 2.48 -4.16 -7.10
CA VAL A 197 2.22 -5.56 -7.42
C VAL A 197 2.03 -5.75 -8.93
N ASN A 198 2.45 -6.89 -9.48
CA ASN A 198 2.29 -7.21 -10.90
C ASN A 198 0.87 -7.69 -11.22
N ASP A 199 0.25 -8.43 -10.30
CA ASP A 199 -1.14 -8.90 -10.41
C ASP A 199 -2.01 -8.24 -9.32
N LEU A 200 -2.36 -6.98 -9.53
CA LEU A 200 -3.21 -6.24 -8.60
C LEU A 200 -4.59 -6.91 -8.39
N PRO A 201 -5.31 -7.38 -9.44
CA PRO A 201 -6.55 -8.12 -9.23
C PRO A 201 -6.38 -9.40 -8.41
N GLY A 202 -5.30 -10.15 -8.64
CA GLY A 202 -4.98 -11.36 -7.89
C GLY A 202 -4.64 -11.07 -6.43
N ALA A 203 -3.84 -10.04 -6.15
CA ALA A 203 -3.51 -9.60 -4.81
C ALA A 203 -4.76 -9.17 -4.02
N MET A 204 -5.64 -8.36 -4.65
CA MET A 204 -6.92 -7.96 -4.04
C MET A 204 -7.84 -9.16 -3.80
N SER A 205 -7.91 -10.11 -4.72
CA SER A 205 -8.69 -11.35 -4.55
C SER A 205 -8.14 -12.20 -3.40
N SER A 206 -6.82 -12.30 -3.27
CA SER A 206 -6.16 -12.99 -2.15
C SER A 206 -6.47 -12.33 -0.83
N ALA A 207 -6.41 -10.99 -0.77
CA ALA A 207 -6.79 -10.22 0.41
C ALA A 207 -8.27 -10.43 0.77
N ALA A 208 -9.18 -10.37 -0.21
CA ALA A 208 -10.61 -10.62 -0.01
C ALA A 208 -10.90 -12.02 0.52
N ALA A 209 -10.13 -13.04 0.10
CA ALA A 209 -10.29 -14.43 0.57
C ALA A 209 -9.90 -14.60 2.06
N THR A 210 -9.03 -13.77 2.60
CA THR A 210 -8.65 -13.81 4.02
C THR A 210 -9.72 -13.24 4.94
N LEU A 211 -10.57 -12.35 4.43
CA LEU A 211 -11.65 -11.72 5.19
C LEU A 211 -12.70 -12.74 5.64
N VAL A 212 -13.25 -12.56 6.81
CA VAL A 212 -14.50 -13.24 7.22
C VAL A 212 -15.68 -12.72 6.37
N PRO A 213 -16.81 -13.44 6.28
CA PRO A 213 -18.02 -12.91 5.66
C PRO A 213 -18.38 -11.53 6.24
N ASP A 214 -18.71 -10.56 5.38
CA ASP A 214 -18.90 -9.16 5.75
C ASP A 214 -17.65 -8.45 6.30
N GLY A 215 -16.45 -8.96 6.05
CA GLY A 215 -15.17 -8.32 6.36
C GLY A 215 -14.85 -7.18 5.42
N LEU A 216 -14.08 -6.21 5.90
CA LEU A 216 -13.73 -4.98 5.21
C LEU A 216 -12.39 -5.10 4.47
N PHE A 217 -12.39 -4.72 3.20
CA PHE A 217 -11.18 -4.37 2.46
C PHE A 217 -11.11 -2.85 2.31
N LEU A 218 -10.03 -2.24 2.78
CA LEU A 218 -9.78 -0.81 2.73
C LEU A 218 -8.38 -0.54 2.23
N SER A 219 -8.24 0.15 1.09
CA SER A 219 -6.91 0.42 0.55
C SER A 219 -6.79 1.80 -0.08
N SER A 220 -5.57 2.32 -0.10
CA SER A 220 -5.18 3.45 -0.94
C SER A 220 -3.99 3.11 -1.82
N ILE A 221 -4.00 3.64 -3.04
CA ILE A 221 -2.90 3.53 -4.00
C ILE A 221 -2.67 4.90 -4.65
N PHE A 222 -1.48 5.12 -5.19
CA PHE A 222 -1.27 6.29 -6.04
C PHE A 222 -2.00 6.14 -7.36
N GLY A 223 -2.61 7.24 -7.81
CA GLY A 223 -3.33 7.35 -9.07
C GLY A 223 -2.48 7.90 -10.20
N GLY A 224 -2.99 7.79 -11.43
CA GLY A 224 -2.29 8.08 -12.67
C GLY A 224 -1.74 9.50 -12.81
N ASN A 225 -2.31 10.47 -12.10
CA ASN A 225 -1.86 11.86 -12.11
C ASN A 225 -0.76 12.16 -11.07
N THR A 226 -0.34 11.17 -10.27
CA THR A 226 0.77 11.33 -9.33
C THR A 226 2.06 11.66 -10.06
N LEU A 227 2.80 12.67 -9.54
CA LEU A 227 4.09 13.12 -10.06
C LEU A 227 4.06 13.50 -11.56
N GLN A 228 2.95 14.07 -12.03
CA GLN A 228 2.83 14.52 -13.42
C GLN A 228 3.90 15.56 -13.77
N GLU A 229 4.27 16.43 -12.83
CA GLU A 229 5.30 17.46 -12.98
C GLU A 229 6.67 16.82 -13.25
N LEU A 230 7.05 15.82 -12.44
CA LEU A 230 8.29 15.06 -12.60
C LEU A 230 8.30 14.30 -13.95
N ARG A 231 7.16 13.71 -14.32
CA ARG A 231 7.02 12.99 -15.59
C ARG A 231 7.22 13.91 -16.78
N VAL A 232 6.61 15.09 -16.77
CA VAL A 232 6.75 16.10 -17.83
C VAL A 232 8.19 16.60 -17.92
N ALA A 233 8.79 17.00 -16.79
CA ALA A 233 10.16 17.52 -16.77
C ALA A 233 11.18 16.49 -17.28
N CYS A 234 11.07 15.23 -16.85
CA CYS A 234 11.93 14.13 -17.31
C CYS A 234 11.72 13.86 -18.83
N ALA A 235 10.46 13.81 -19.29
CA ALA A 235 10.17 13.54 -20.70
C ALA A 235 10.73 14.62 -21.62
N LEU A 236 10.61 15.89 -21.25
CA LEU A 236 11.16 17.00 -22.02
C LEU A 236 12.70 16.95 -22.08
N ALA A 237 13.36 16.74 -20.92
CA ALA A 237 14.80 16.64 -20.84
C ALA A 237 15.36 15.45 -21.65
N GLU A 238 14.72 14.28 -21.57
CA GLU A 238 15.12 13.10 -22.32
C GLU A 238 14.90 13.26 -23.83
N THR A 239 13.82 13.92 -24.24
CA THR A 239 13.57 14.23 -25.68
C THR A 239 14.65 15.11 -26.24
N GLU A 240 15.09 16.13 -25.50
CA GLU A 240 16.10 17.09 -25.93
C GLU A 240 17.50 16.46 -25.96
N HIS A 241 17.91 15.74 -24.93
CA HIS A 241 19.28 15.25 -24.76
C HIS A 241 19.52 13.83 -25.27
N GLU A 242 18.49 13.00 -25.34
CA GLU A 242 18.61 11.56 -25.62
C GLU A 242 17.80 11.13 -26.86
N GLY A 243 17.00 12.02 -27.43
CA GLY A 243 16.16 11.74 -28.61
C GLY A 243 15.06 10.73 -28.39
N GLY A 244 14.66 10.47 -27.12
CA GLY A 244 13.60 9.52 -26.77
C GLY A 244 13.21 9.62 -25.31
N VAL A 245 12.11 8.98 -24.91
CA VAL A 245 11.53 9.04 -23.57
C VAL A 245 11.63 7.67 -22.88
N SER A 246 11.91 7.65 -21.58
CA SER A 246 11.87 6.45 -20.76
C SER A 246 10.83 6.57 -19.63
N ALA A 247 10.36 5.44 -19.11
CA ALA A 247 9.44 5.43 -17.97
C ALA A 247 10.20 5.76 -16.67
N ARG A 248 10.30 7.05 -16.32
CA ARG A 248 10.91 7.52 -15.06
C ARG A 248 9.95 7.46 -13.90
N VAL A 249 8.68 7.73 -14.15
CA VAL A 249 7.59 7.57 -13.20
C VAL A 249 6.83 6.30 -13.56
N SER A 250 6.50 5.50 -12.56
CA SER A 250 5.77 4.23 -12.70
C SER A 250 4.42 4.41 -13.41
N PRO A 251 3.96 3.43 -14.19
CA PRO A 251 2.56 3.38 -14.59
C PRO A 251 1.69 3.14 -13.36
N LEU A 252 0.62 3.92 -13.21
CA LEU A 252 -0.29 3.88 -12.08
C LEU A 252 -1.74 3.69 -12.58
N ALA A 253 -2.59 3.11 -11.73
CA ALA A 253 -3.99 2.88 -12.04
C ALA A 253 -4.78 4.19 -12.16
N HIS A 254 -5.86 4.18 -12.94
CA HIS A 254 -6.79 5.29 -12.98
C HIS A 254 -8.04 4.99 -12.14
N VAL A 255 -8.71 6.05 -11.69
CA VAL A 255 -9.97 5.99 -10.92
C VAL A 255 -10.99 5.04 -11.55
N ARG A 256 -11.16 5.14 -12.89
CA ARG A 256 -12.10 4.32 -13.66
C ARG A 256 -11.84 2.81 -13.54
N ASP A 257 -10.59 2.42 -13.24
CA ASP A 257 -10.19 1.02 -13.17
C ASP A 257 -10.49 0.42 -11.79
N CYS A 258 -10.51 1.25 -10.73
CA CYS A 258 -10.65 0.83 -9.33
C CYS A 258 -11.97 0.09 -9.06
N GLY A 259 -13.09 0.57 -9.61
CA GLY A 259 -14.38 -0.12 -9.46
C GLY A 259 -14.39 -1.52 -10.10
N SER A 260 -13.73 -1.66 -11.26
CA SER A 260 -13.56 -2.95 -11.93
C SER A 260 -12.63 -3.89 -11.13
N LEU A 261 -11.58 -3.36 -10.50
CA LEU A 261 -10.66 -4.11 -9.65
C LEU A 261 -11.39 -4.69 -8.44
N LEU A 262 -12.18 -3.88 -7.72
CA LEU A 262 -12.99 -4.32 -6.59
C LEU A 262 -14.01 -5.42 -7.00
N GLY A 263 -14.68 -5.23 -8.13
CA GLY A 263 -15.62 -6.22 -8.66
C GLY A 263 -14.94 -7.55 -9.05
N ARG A 264 -13.74 -7.50 -9.65
CA ARG A 264 -12.94 -8.70 -10.00
C ARG A 264 -12.44 -9.43 -8.77
N ALA A 265 -12.21 -8.72 -7.66
CA ALA A 265 -11.86 -9.30 -6.36
C ALA A 265 -13.08 -9.89 -5.62
N ASN A 266 -14.27 -9.90 -6.20
CA ASN A 266 -15.54 -10.33 -5.59
C ASN A 266 -15.86 -9.55 -4.29
N LEU A 267 -15.49 -8.28 -4.24
CA LEU A 267 -15.85 -7.38 -3.16
C LEU A 267 -17.18 -6.68 -3.48
N SER A 268 -18.09 -6.74 -2.53
CA SER A 268 -19.41 -6.10 -2.59
C SER A 268 -19.34 -4.66 -2.11
N LEU A 269 -20.37 -3.88 -2.40
CA LEU A 269 -20.53 -2.48 -1.96
C LEU A 269 -19.27 -1.63 -2.28
N PRO A 270 -18.75 -1.67 -3.52
CA PRO A 270 -17.53 -0.97 -3.87
C PRO A 270 -17.74 0.54 -3.75
N ALA A 271 -16.82 1.19 -3.04
CA ALA A 271 -16.71 2.65 -3.01
C ALA A 271 -15.29 3.04 -3.45
N VAL A 272 -15.20 4.06 -4.28
CA VAL A 272 -13.94 4.62 -4.78
C VAL A 272 -13.99 6.12 -4.58
N ASP A 273 -12.92 6.66 -4.00
CA ASP A 273 -12.78 8.08 -3.75
C ASP A 273 -11.37 8.55 -4.18
N VAL A 274 -11.21 9.84 -4.42
CA VAL A 274 -9.98 10.43 -4.95
C VAL A 274 -9.65 11.69 -4.20
N ASP A 275 -8.42 11.73 -3.66
CA ASP A 275 -7.85 12.96 -3.14
C ASP A 275 -6.65 13.40 -3.98
N ILE A 276 -6.47 14.70 -4.09
CA ILE A 276 -5.27 15.32 -4.65
C ILE A 276 -4.54 16.03 -3.52
N VAL A 277 -3.31 15.61 -3.28
CA VAL A 277 -2.42 16.23 -2.30
C VAL A 277 -1.28 16.90 -3.05
N THR A 278 -1.12 18.20 -2.89
CA THR A 278 0.00 18.96 -3.45
C THR A 278 0.97 19.32 -2.34
N MET A 279 2.25 19.02 -2.54
CA MET A 279 3.32 19.31 -1.58
C MET A 279 4.37 20.22 -2.20
N GLY A 280 4.84 21.20 -1.41
CA GLY A 280 5.98 22.06 -1.76
C GLY A 280 7.29 21.43 -1.31
N TYR A 281 8.30 21.46 -2.18
CA TYR A 281 9.66 21.01 -1.90
C TYR A 281 10.64 22.13 -2.17
N GLY A 282 11.68 22.29 -1.32
CA GLY A 282 12.71 23.31 -1.51
C GLY A 282 13.54 23.16 -2.80
N SER A 283 13.52 21.99 -3.43
CA SER A 283 14.08 21.73 -4.77
C SER A 283 13.59 20.38 -5.32
N PRO A 284 13.75 20.12 -6.63
CA PRO A 284 13.45 18.81 -7.25
C PRO A 284 14.23 17.65 -6.61
N GLU A 285 15.45 17.88 -6.13
CA GLU A 285 16.25 16.87 -5.43
C GLU A 285 15.61 16.47 -4.11
N LYS A 286 15.02 17.44 -3.38
CA LYS A 286 14.32 17.17 -2.12
C LYS A 286 13.09 16.30 -2.32
N LEU A 287 12.36 16.50 -3.43
CA LEU A 287 11.30 15.59 -3.84
C LEU A 287 11.85 14.16 -4.06
N VAL A 288 12.93 14.00 -4.81
CA VAL A 288 13.52 12.67 -5.08
C VAL A 288 14.05 12.01 -3.80
N GLU A 289 14.65 12.78 -2.88
CA GLU A 289 15.07 12.30 -1.56
C GLU A 289 13.86 11.79 -0.75
N HIS A 290 12.76 12.53 -0.76
CA HIS A 290 11.52 12.13 -0.07
C HIS A 290 10.92 10.86 -0.66
N LEU A 291 10.79 10.76 -2.00
CA LEU A 291 10.32 9.53 -2.66
C LEU A 291 11.17 8.30 -2.29
N ARG A 292 12.48 8.48 -2.14
CA ARG A 292 13.38 7.41 -1.65
C ARG A 292 13.12 7.04 -0.20
N ALA A 293 12.80 8.02 0.65
CA ALA A 293 12.50 7.80 2.06
C ALA A 293 11.14 7.09 2.25
N MET A 294 10.19 7.32 1.36
CA MET A 294 8.92 6.59 1.35
C MET A 294 9.01 5.17 0.74
N GLY A 295 10.11 4.85 0.01
CA GLY A 295 10.21 3.61 -0.76
C GLY A 295 9.59 3.70 -2.17
N GLU A 296 9.15 4.88 -2.58
CA GLU A 296 8.43 5.17 -3.83
C GLU A 296 9.38 5.46 -5.01
N THR A 297 10.42 4.66 -5.13
CA THR A 297 11.37 4.74 -6.25
C THR A 297 10.94 3.80 -7.37
N ASN A 298 11.07 4.24 -8.63
CA ASN A 298 10.69 3.45 -9.80
C ASN A 298 11.35 2.06 -9.81
N ALA A 299 10.55 1.02 -9.75
CA ALA A 299 10.93 -0.39 -9.82
C ALA A 299 10.46 -1.07 -11.12
N GLY A 300 10.11 -0.31 -12.15
CA GLY A 300 9.70 -0.86 -13.44
C GLY A 300 10.80 -1.71 -14.09
N LEU A 301 10.44 -2.86 -14.68
CA LEU A 301 11.38 -3.73 -15.38
C LEU A 301 12.01 -3.07 -16.61
N MET A 302 11.27 -2.16 -17.27
CA MET A 302 11.74 -1.43 -18.45
C MET A 302 12.43 -0.10 -18.12
N ARG A 303 12.70 0.17 -16.83
CA ARG A 303 13.42 1.39 -16.42
C ARG A 303 14.82 1.43 -16.96
N ARG A 304 15.30 2.62 -17.30
CA ARG A 304 16.72 2.82 -17.54
C ARG A 304 17.52 2.76 -16.22
N PRO A 305 18.69 2.10 -16.18
CA PRO A 305 19.44 1.88 -14.94
C PRO A 305 20.05 3.17 -14.38
N PHE A 306 20.26 4.19 -15.21
CA PHE A 306 20.84 5.47 -14.82
C PHE A 306 20.18 6.63 -15.57
N LEU A 307 20.35 7.83 -15.03
CA LEU A 307 20.00 9.09 -15.68
C LEU A 307 21.31 9.83 -16.00
N PRO A 308 21.61 10.13 -17.27
CA PRO A 308 22.78 10.92 -17.63
C PRO A 308 22.80 12.26 -16.90
N ARG A 309 24.00 12.73 -16.55
CA ARG A 309 24.14 13.94 -15.75
C ARG A 309 23.54 15.17 -16.43
N GLU A 310 23.73 15.31 -17.72
CA GLU A 310 23.19 16.44 -18.51
C GLU A 310 21.66 16.42 -18.53
N THR A 311 21.06 15.25 -18.78
CA THR A 311 19.60 15.05 -18.73
C THR A 311 19.06 15.34 -17.32
N ALA A 312 19.77 14.91 -16.27
CA ALA A 312 19.36 15.18 -14.89
C ALA A 312 19.37 16.67 -14.55
N VAL A 313 20.39 17.41 -15.02
CA VAL A 313 20.47 18.87 -14.84
C VAL A 313 19.35 19.57 -15.61
N ALA A 314 19.12 19.18 -16.87
CA ALA A 314 18.04 19.72 -17.69
C ALA A 314 16.66 19.45 -17.06
N ALA A 315 16.39 18.21 -16.62
CA ALA A 315 15.13 17.86 -15.96
C ALA A 315 14.89 18.68 -14.69
N ARG A 316 15.94 18.91 -13.88
CA ARG A 316 15.87 19.76 -12.69
C ARG A 316 15.51 21.21 -13.05
N THR A 317 16.19 21.79 -14.04
CA THR A 317 15.94 23.17 -14.48
C THR A 317 14.52 23.32 -15.01
N LEU A 318 14.10 22.41 -15.91
CA LEU A 318 12.75 22.41 -16.46
C LEU A 318 11.67 22.22 -15.38
N TYR A 319 11.96 21.42 -14.36
CA TYR A 319 11.03 21.24 -13.24
C TYR A 319 10.84 22.56 -12.48
N ALA A 320 11.93 23.20 -12.08
CA ALA A 320 11.90 24.44 -11.31
C ALA A 320 11.26 25.61 -12.11
N GLU A 321 11.49 25.65 -13.43
CA GLU A 321 10.90 26.69 -14.30
C GLU A 321 9.41 26.51 -14.55
N LYS A 322 8.95 25.26 -14.74
CA LYS A 322 7.57 24.97 -15.15
C LYS A 322 6.61 24.76 -13.98
N PHE A 323 7.12 24.30 -12.84
CA PHE A 323 6.32 23.91 -11.67
C PHE A 323 6.87 24.53 -10.38
N PRO A 324 7.05 25.88 -10.33
CA PRO A 324 7.47 26.53 -9.11
C PRO A 324 6.38 26.41 -8.04
N ALA A 325 6.77 26.15 -6.79
CA ALA A 325 5.82 26.17 -5.67
C ALA A 325 5.22 27.57 -5.50
N PRO A 326 3.90 27.66 -5.22
CA PRO A 326 3.28 28.96 -4.97
C PRO A 326 3.95 29.65 -3.79
N HIS A 327 4.22 30.93 -3.95
CA HIS A 327 4.84 31.73 -2.89
C HIS A 327 3.81 31.96 -1.77
N THR A 328 3.94 31.21 -0.67
CA THR A 328 3.11 31.41 0.53
C THR A 328 3.80 32.44 1.42
N PRO A 329 3.17 33.60 1.71
CA PRO A 329 3.76 34.57 2.62
C PRO A 329 4.01 33.93 4.00
N GLY A 330 5.28 33.94 4.46
CA GLY A 330 5.69 33.36 5.73
C GLY A 330 6.21 31.93 5.66
N SER A 331 6.27 31.29 4.48
CA SER A 331 7.01 30.04 4.29
C SER A 331 8.45 30.35 3.88
N ASP A 332 9.42 29.59 4.39
CA ASP A 332 10.83 29.61 3.97
C ASP A 332 11.02 29.02 2.55
N ASN A 333 10.08 29.30 1.62
CA ASN A 333 10.20 28.84 0.24
C ASN A 333 11.41 29.54 -0.40
N ALA A 334 12.55 28.83 -0.38
CA ALA A 334 13.78 29.26 -1.02
C ALA A 334 13.56 29.43 -2.54
N GLU A 335 14.34 30.28 -3.15
CA GLU A 335 14.41 30.39 -4.61
C GLU A 335 14.68 29.00 -5.21
N GLY A 336 13.80 28.54 -6.12
CA GLY A 336 13.86 27.20 -6.71
C GLY A 336 12.96 26.15 -6.04
N ALA A 337 12.09 26.55 -5.09
CA ALA A 337 11.07 25.65 -4.54
C ALA A 337 10.08 25.20 -5.63
N VAL A 338 9.69 23.94 -5.56
CA VAL A 338 8.82 23.27 -6.54
C VAL A 338 7.63 22.59 -5.87
N GLU A 339 6.56 22.39 -6.62
CA GLU A 339 5.44 21.58 -6.15
C GLU A 339 5.42 20.19 -6.80
N ALA A 340 4.85 19.23 -6.11
CA ALA A 340 4.58 17.89 -6.63
C ALA A 340 3.17 17.46 -6.24
N THR A 341 2.45 16.88 -7.19
CA THR A 341 1.08 16.40 -7.03
C THR A 341 1.07 14.90 -6.77
N PHE A 342 0.31 14.49 -5.76
CA PHE A 342 0.01 13.10 -5.43
C PHE A 342 -1.50 12.89 -5.54
N GLU A 343 -1.93 12.14 -6.54
CA GLU A 343 -3.31 11.65 -6.64
C GLU A 343 -3.40 10.35 -5.85
N VAL A 344 -4.33 10.27 -4.92
CA VAL A 344 -4.52 9.10 -4.08
C VAL A 344 -5.91 8.54 -4.32
N LEU A 345 -5.97 7.27 -4.71
CA LEU A 345 -7.20 6.53 -4.96
C LEU A 345 -7.51 5.67 -3.74
N TYR A 346 -8.62 5.94 -3.08
CA TYR A 346 -9.10 5.15 -1.96
C TYR A 346 -10.14 4.16 -2.45
N MET A 347 -10.00 2.92 -2.03
CA MET A 347 -10.86 1.81 -2.42
C MET A 347 -11.40 1.13 -1.18
N THR A 348 -12.72 1.01 -1.10
CA THR A 348 -13.43 0.27 -0.05
C THR A 348 -14.27 -0.81 -0.69
N GLY A 349 -14.26 -1.99 -0.09
CA GLY A 349 -15.11 -3.09 -0.51
C GLY A 349 -15.33 -4.06 0.65
N TRP A 350 -16.35 -4.88 0.55
CA TRP A 350 -16.75 -5.81 1.60
C TRP A 350 -16.80 -7.23 1.06
N ARG A 351 -16.39 -8.19 1.84
CA ARG A 351 -16.66 -9.57 1.48
C ARG A 351 -18.16 -9.82 1.51
N SER A 352 -18.70 -10.44 0.46
CA SER A 352 -20.14 -10.69 0.32
C SER A 352 -20.70 -11.47 1.50
N HIS A 353 -21.84 -11.03 2.01
CA HIS A 353 -22.62 -11.69 3.06
C HIS A 353 -24.11 -11.42 2.87
N GLU A 354 -24.98 -12.34 3.32
CA GLU A 354 -26.43 -12.23 3.17
C GLU A 354 -27.05 -11.04 3.94
N SER A 355 -26.37 -10.56 4.99
CA SER A 355 -26.81 -9.40 5.77
C SER A 355 -26.64 -8.07 5.05
N GLN A 356 -25.88 -8.02 3.95
CA GLN A 356 -25.61 -6.80 3.20
C GLN A 356 -26.85 -6.34 2.43
N GLN A 357 -27.02 -5.03 2.34
CA GLN A 357 -28.11 -4.46 1.57
C GLN A 357 -27.98 -4.80 0.09
N SER A 358 -28.98 -5.45 -0.47
CA SER A 358 -29.09 -5.66 -1.91
C SER A 358 -29.74 -4.46 -2.59
N ALA A 359 -29.36 -4.23 -3.85
CA ALA A 359 -30.02 -3.20 -4.66
C ALA A 359 -31.51 -3.51 -4.78
N LYS A 360 -32.36 -2.52 -4.50
CA LYS A 360 -33.80 -2.64 -4.69
C LYS A 360 -34.12 -2.83 -6.18
N GLN A 361 -35.14 -3.63 -6.48
CA GLN A 361 -35.59 -3.81 -7.85
C GLN A 361 -36.07 -2.49 -8.47
N ARG A 362 -35.85 -2.30 -9.76
CA ARG A 362 -36.42 -1.16 -10.49
C ARG A 362 -37.94 -1.15 -10.34
N GLY A 363 -38.51 0.00 -10.04
CA GLY A 363 -39.95 0.17 -9.83
C GLY A 363 -40.45 -0.22 -8.43
N SER A 364 -39.56 -0.55 -7.49
CA SER A 364 -39.94 -0.83 -6.09
C SER A 364 -40.13 0.44 -5.23
N ALA A 365 -40.09 1.63 -5.81
CA ALA A 365 -40.38 2.86 -5.11
C ALA A 365 -41.83 2.86 -4.66
N THR A 366 -42.09 2.99 -3.37
CA THR A 366 -43.44 3.04 -2.76
C THR A 366 -43.98 4.45 -2.65
N VAL A 367 -43.14 5.47 -2.85
CA VAL A 367 -43.52 6.90 -2.75
C VAL A 367 -43.16 7.58 -4.06
N SER A 368 -44.11 8.33 -4.64
CA SER A 368 -43.83 9.13 -5.83
C SER A 368 -43.00 10.38 -5.46
N LEU A 369 -42.25 10.93 -6.45
CA LEU A 369 -41.53 12.20 -6.23
C LEU A 369 -42.43 13.36 -5.80
N ALA A 370 -43.69 13.39 -6.27
CA ALA A 370 -44.68 14.41 -5.89
C ALA A 370 -45.14 14.27 -4.43
N ASP A 371 -45.23 13.03 -3.94
CA ASP A 371 -45.61 12.77 -2.54
C ASP A 371 -44.42 12.97 -1.59
N LEU A 372 -43.20 12.79 -2.07
CA LEU A 372 -41.97 13.10 -1.30
C LEU A 372 -41.88 14.60 -1.00
N GLN A 373 -42.26 15.44 -1.96
CA GLN A 373 -42.25 16.89 -1.80
C GLN A 373 -43.29 17.34 -0.73
N LYS A 374 -44.48 16.74 -0.70
CA LYS A 374 -45.48 16.98 0.36
C LYS A 374 -44.98 16.56 1.75
N HIS A 375 -44.25 15.43 1.85
CA HIS A 375 -43.68 14.98 3.10
C HIS A 375 -42.53 15.88 3.61
N LEU A 376 -41.76 16.48 2.71
CA LEU A 376 -40.70 17.44 3.05
C LEU A 376 -41.29 18.82 3.44
N ASP A 377 -42.39 19.22 2.83
CA ASP A 377 -43.07 20.48 3.12
C ASP A 377 -43.94 20.44 4.42
N GLY A 378 -43.96 19.30 5.11
CA GLY A 378 -44.61 19.18 6.43
C GLY A 378 -46.12 19.08 6.40
N GLU A 379 -46.77 18.86 5.26
CA GLU A 379 -48.19 18.53 5.18
C GLU A 379 -48.41 17.06 5.58
N LYS A 380 -49.07 16.89 6.73
CA LYS A 380 -49.56 15.60 7.23
C LYS A 380 -50.80 15.14 6.48
#